data_401fc25a43218174a0c9ce37f63aefe7
#
_entry.id   401fc25a43218174a0c9ce37f63aefe7
#
_cell.length_a   1.000
_cell.length_b   1.000
_cell.length_c   1.000
_cell.angle_alpha   90.00
_cell.angle_beta   90.00
_cell.angle_gamma   90.00
#
_symmetry.space_group_name_H-M   'P 1'
#
loop_
_entity.id
_entity.type
_entity.pdbx_description
1 polymer ?
#
loop_
_entity_poly.entity_id
_entity_poly.type
_entity_poly.pdbx_seq_one_letter_code
_entity_poly.pdbx_strand_id
1 'polypeptide(L)'
;MASIVKRKSKYSVVYDYTDENGKRRQRWETFSTNAEAKKRKKQIEYEQDSGTFFIPTAKTLNDLLDEYMSIYGVNTWAMSTYESRRGLARNYITPIIGDMLLSDITPRMMDKYYRDLLSVKTVSVNNRKPTSEYLTPHTVREIHKLLRSAFNQAVRWELISRNPVLNATLPKEEHKERDIWTAETLSKAMEVCDDPILSLALNLAFSCSLRIGEMLGLTWDCIDIAPQSIENGSAYIFVNKELQRVTRGALDDLSDKGVIKKFPPCIASTHTALVLKEPKTKTSIRRVYLPKTVAYMLVERKKEIDELMDLFGDEYIDNNLVFCSSNGRPMESQVINRAFNKLIKENGLPHAVLHSLR
;
A
#
# COMPACT_ATOMS: atom_id res chain seq x y z
N MET A 1 9.66 24.74 37.51
CA MET A 1 9.51 23.91 38.77
C MET A 1 8.06 23.40 38.84
N ALA A 2 7.89 22.15 39.23
CA ALA A 2 6.57 21.57 39.41
C ALA A 2 6.10 21.70 40.86
N SER A 3 4.80 21.98 41.12
CA SER A 3 4.21 22.07 42.46
C SER A 3 3.04 21.10 42.60
N ILE A 4 2.72 20.71 43.85
CA ILE A 4 1.55 19.88 44.13
C ILE A 4 0.53 20.71 44.83
N VAL A 5 -0.70 20.75 44.30
CA VAL A 5 -1.86 21.46 44.88
C VAL A 5 -2.91 20.42 45.26
N LYS A 6 -3.32 20.43 46.53
CA LYS A 6 -4.42 19.59 47.02
C LYS A 6 -5.74 20.29 46.79
N ARG A 7 -6.69 19.65 46.11
CA ARG A 7 -8.07 20.14 45.92
C ARG A 7 -9.04 19.04 46.31
N LYS A 8 -9.78 19.31 47.39
CA LYS A 8 -10.73 18.35 47.98
C LYS A 8 -10.00 17.00 48.29
N SER A 9 -10.42 15.92 47.65
CA SER A 9 -9.83 14.57 47.80
C SER A 9 -8.77 14.22 46.79
N LYS A 10 -8.39 15.15 45.89
CA LYS A 10 -7.43 14.88 44.77
C LYS A 10 -6.17 15.76 44.89
N TYR A 11 -5.10 15.31 44.30
CA TYR A 11 -3.81 15.99 44.25
C TYR A 11 -3.45 16.34 42.80
N SER A 12 -3.19 17.61 42.53
CA SER A 12 -2.80 18.06 41.17
C SER A 12 -1.35 18.48 41.16
N VAL A 13 -0.60 17.97 40.20
CA VAL A 13 0.76 18.46 39.88
C VAL A 13 0.58 19.61 38.88
N VAL A 14 1.18 20.74 39.19
CA VAL A 14 1.12 21.95 38.38
C VAL A 14 2.50 22.34 37.97
N TYR A 15 2.69 22.56 36.68
CA TYR A 15 4.00 22.91 36.10
C TYR A 15 3.86 23.73 34.82
N ASP A 16 4.89 24.55 34.58
CA ASP A 16 4.96 25.38 33.40
C ASP A 16 5.68 24.62 32.26
N TYR A 17 5.26 24.89 31.03
CA TYR A 17 5.91 24.41 29.81
C TYR A 17 5.86 25.46 28.70
N THR A 18 6.69 25.30 27.72
CA THR A 18 6.68 26.12 26.49
C THR A 18 5.96 25.37 25.40
N ASP A 19 4.95 25.95 24.77
CA ASP A 19 4.23 25.36 23.64
C ASP A 19 5.04 25.48 22.33
N GLU A 20 4.54 24.87 21.25
CA GLU A 20 5.17 24.86 19.93
C GLU A 20 5.42 26.27 19.35
N ASN A 21 4.67 27.26 19.81
CA ASN A 21 4.79 28.66 19.39
C ASN A 21 5.75 29.45 20.31
N GLY A 22 6.50 28.77 21.19
CA GLY A 22 7.41 29.40 22.13
C GLY A 22 6.72 30.09 23.33
N LYS A 23 5.40 29.93 23.50
CA LYS A 23 4.64 30.60 24.55
C LYS A 23 4.59 29.77 25.81
N ARG A 24 4.94 30.36 26.94
CA ARG A 24 4.86 29.72 28.28
C ARG A 24 3.40 29.48 28.66
N ARG A 25 3.08 28.23 29.03
CA ARG A 25 1.77 27.76 29.46
C ARG A 25 1.88 26.96 30.77
N GLN A 26 0.77 26.80 31.48
CA GLN A 26 0.69 26.02 32.67
C GLN A 26 -0.21 24.80 32.49
N ARG A 27 0.23 23.62 32.96
CA ARG A 27 -0.53 22.38 32.90
C ARG A 27 -0.81 21.82 34.28
N TRP A 28 -1.97 21.18 34.40
CA TRP A 28 -2.48 20.58 35.62
C TRP A 28 -2.76 19.10 35.38
N GLU A 29 -2.07 18.21 36.11
CA GLU A 29 -2.30 16.76 36.06
C GLU A 29 -2.85 16.32 37.42
N THR A 30 -4.03 15.69 37.47
CA THR A 30 -4.73 15.36 38.73
C THR A 30 -4.65 13.87 39.01
N PHE A 31 -4.29 13.53 40.24
CA PHE A 31 -4.07 12.17 40.75
C PHE A 31 -4.97 11.88 41.93
N SER A 32 -5.27 10.59 42.14
CA SER A 32 -6.13 10.16 43.25
C SER A 32 -5.38 10.14 44.59
N THR A 33 -4.06 9.92 44.55
CA THR A 33 -3.21 9.82 45.75
C THR A 33 -2.05 10.84 45.75
N ASN A 34 -1.62 11.24 46.94
CA ASN A 34 -0.44 12.11 47.08
C ASN A 34 0.86 11.41 46.64
N ALA A 35 0.95 10.08 46.75
CA ALA A 35 2.09 9.32 46.37
C ALA A 35 2.28 9.37 44.84
N GLU A 36 1.22 9.20 44.08
CA GLU A 36 1.24 9.34 42.61
C GLU A 36 1.65 10.74 42.15
N ALA A 37 1.04 11.78 42.79
CA ALA A 37 1.39 13.15 42.49
C ALA A 37 2.87 13.46 42.79
N LYS A 38 3.42 12.96 43.92
CA LYS A 38 4.85 13.12 44.27
C LYS A 38 5.76 12.39 43.25
N LYS A 39 5.40 11.18 42.83
CA LYS A 39 6.15 10.42 41.81
C LYS A 39 6.19 11.18 40.49
N ARG A 40 5.03 11.69 40.03
CA ARG A 40 4.94 12.47 38.79
C ARG A 40 5.69 13.78 38.87
N LYS A 41 5.61 14.49 40.00
CA LYS A 41 6.38 15.71 40.23
C LYS A 41 7.87 15.48 40.07
N LYS A 42 8.43 14.46 40.73
CA LYS A 42 9.85 14.11 40.63
C LYS A 42 10.28 13.78 39.21
N GLN A 43 9.39 13.06 38.48
CA GLN A 43 9.64 12.73 37.09
C GLN A 43 9.71 13.99 36.20
N ILE A 44 8.76 14.92 36.37
CA ILE A 44 8.72 16.20 35.63
C ILE A 44 9.98 17.02 35.92
N GLU A 45 10.36 17.14 37.18
CA GLU A 45 11.54 17.89 37.60
C GLU A 45 12.84 17.27 37.01
N TYR A 46 12.96 15.94 37.04
CA TYR A 46 14.08 15.23 36.41
C TYR A 46 14.10 15.44 34.88
N GLU A 47 12.95 15.34 34.22
CA GLU A 47 12.83 15.56 32.77
C GLU A 47 13.15 17.02 32.39
N GLN A 48 12.74 18.00 33.22
CA GLN A 48 13.07 19.43 33.02
C GLN A 48 14.56 19.71 33.23
N ASP A 49 15.15 19.11 34.24
CA ASP A 49 16.58 19.29 34.55
C ASP A 49 17.48 18.61 33.50
N SER A 50 17.05 17.46 32.96
CA SER A 50 17.77 16.73 31.90
C SER A 50 17.53 17.29 30.50
N GLY A 51 16.66 18.30 30.35
CA GLY A 51 16.29 18.86 29.05
C GLY A 51 15.42 17.92 28.18
N THR A 52 14.90 16.83 28.76
CA THR A 52 14.06 15.84 28.07
C THR A 52 12.58 16.05 28.30
N PHE A 53 12.22 17.16 28.99
CA PHE A 53 10.82 17.47 29.29
C PHE A 53 10.10 18.04 28.05
N PHE A 54 9.08 17.33 27.60
CA PHE A 54 8.19 17.84 26.57
C PHE A 54 6.74 17.39 26.84
N ILE A 55 5.78 18.09 26.28
CA ILE A 55 4.36 17.70 26.34
C ILE A 55 3.93 17.20 24.97
N PRO A 56 3.54 15.91 24.86
CA PRO A 56 3.04 15.37 23.60
C PRO A 56 1.80 16.15 23.16
N THR A 57 1.75 16.56 21.90
CA THR A 57 0.56 17.08 21.22
C THR A 57 -0.45 15.97 20.97
N ALA A 58 0.01 14.83 20.47
CA ALA A 58 -0.78 13.62 20.34
C ALA A 58 -1.03 12.99 21.71
N LYS A 59 -2.29 12.87 22.12
CA LYS A 59 -2.68 12.27 23.39
C LYS A 59 -3.18 10.85 23.23
N THR A 60 -3.92 10.59 22.15
CA THR A 60 -4.52 9.30 21.82
C THR A 60 -3.77 8.63 20.67
N LEU A 61 -4.06 7.35 20.47
CA LEU A 61 -3.51 6.64 19.31
C LEU A 61 -4.08 7.20 17.98
N ASN A 62 -5.32 7.68 17.96
CA ASN A 62 -5.89 8.34 16.79
C ASN A 62 -5.11 9.61 16.44
N ASP A 63 -4.85 10.49 17.44
CA ASP A 63 -4.04 11.69 17.21
C ASP A 63 -2.66 11.34 16.59
N LEU A 64 -1.99 10.31 17.15
CA LEU A 64 -0.70 9.85 16.62
C LEU A 64 -0.82 9.34 15.20
N LEU A 65 -1.83 8.54 14.87
CA LEU A 65 -1.99 7.97 13.53
C LEU A 65 -2.32 9.05 12.50
N ASP A 66 -3.15 10.02 12.85
CA ASP A 66 -3.51 11.13 11.96
C ASP A 66 -2.29 12.01 11.67
N GLU A 67 -1.50 12.36 12.69
CA GLU A 67 -0.26 13.10 12.54
C GLU A 67 0.79 12.28 11.75
N TYR A 68 0.92 10.99 12.05
CA TYR A 68 1.84 10.09 11.35
C TYR A 68 1.49 9.94 9.87
N MET A 69 0.21 9.85 9.52
CA MET A 69 -0.22 9.75 8.13
C MET A 69 -0.06 11.07 7.38
N SER A 70 -0.43 12.19 7.99
CA SER A 70 -0.38 13.51 7.35
C SER A 70 1.04 14.03 7.16
N ILE A 71 1.94 13.80 8.12
CA ILE A 71 3.32 14.30 8.05
C ILE A 71 4.26 13.28 7.41
N TYR A 72 4.31 12.05 7.94
CA TYR A 72 5.24 11.02 7.48
C TYR A 72 4.70 10.28 6.25
N GLY A 73 3.45 9.85 6.30
CA GLY A 73 2.83 9.03 5.27
C GLY A 73 2.78 9.73 3.91
N VAL A 74 2.31 10.96 3.87
CA VAL A 74 2.22 11.78 2.65
C VAL A 74 3.59 11.96 2.00
N ASN A 75 4.63 12.17 2.79
CA ASN A 75 5.97 12.43 2.26
C ASN A 75 6.71 11.17 1.80
N THR A 76 6.45 10.00 2.45
CA THR A 76 7.30 8.82 2.27
C THR A 76 6.63 7.65 1.55
N TRP A 77 5.28 7.54 1.61
CA TRP A 77 4.61 6.36 1.07
C TRP A 77 4.19 6.52 -0.38
N ALA A 78 4.17 5.39 -1.08
CA ALA A 78 3.46 5.28 -2.35
C ALA A 78 1.94 5.23 -2.10
N MET A 79 1.14 5.67 -3.08
CA MET A 79 -0.33 5.74 -2.99
C MET A 79 -0.98 4.44 -2.48
N SER A 80 -0.55 3.28 -3.00
CA SER A 80 -1.08 1.98 -2.57
C SER A 80 -0.74 1.66 -1.11
N THR A 81 0.44 2.06 -0.64
CA THR A 81 0.85 1.88 0.75
C THR A 81 0.03 2.78 1.66
N TYR A 82 -0.12 4.05 1.27
CA TYR A 82 -0.91 5.04 2.01
C TYR A 82 -2.36 4.54 2.20
N GLU A 83 -3.02 4.15 1.12
CA GLU A 83 -4.41 3.66 1.18
C GLU A 83 -4.54 2.37 1.99
N SER A 84 -3.62 1.43 1.82
CA SER A 84 -3.61 0.20 2.62
C SER A 84 -3.47 0.49 4.12
N ARG A 85 -2.54 1.36 4.50
CA ARG A 85 -2.32 1.76 5.89
C ARG A 85 -3.53 2.50 6.48
N ARG A 86 -4.09 3.44 5.71
CA ARG A 86 -5.33 4.15 6.07
C ARG A 86 -6.50 3.19 6.26
N GLY A 87 -6.64 2.20 5.37
CA GLY A 87 -7.66 1.16 5.50
C GLY A 87 -7.51 0.32 6.77
N LEU A 88 -6.29 -0.09 7.11
CA LEU A 88 -6.01 -0.83 8.35
C LEU A 88 -6.33 0.01 9.59
N ALA A 89 -5.91 1.26 9.61
CA ALA A 89 -6.20 2.18 10.73
C ALA A 89 -7.70 2.35 10.91
N ARG A 90 -8.41 2.77 9.87
CA ARG A 90 -9.84 3.05 9.91
C ARG A 90 -10.69 1.84 10.30
N ASN A 91 -10.35 0.65 9.78
CA ASN A 91 -11.20 -0.51 9.94
C ASN A 91 -10.91 -1.30 11.22
N TYR A 92 -9.68 -1.28 11.74
CA TYR A 92 -9.26 -2.21 12.78
C TYR A 92 -8.56 -1.55 13.96
N ILE A 93 -7.91 -0.38 13.80
CA ILE A 93 -7.19 0.26 14.91
C ILE A 93 -8.08 1.32 15.58
N THR A 94 -8.50 2.31 14.81
CA THR A 94 -9.34 3.42 15.28
C THR A 94 -10.57 2.96 16.07
N PRO A 95 -11.41 2.02 15.59
CA PRO A 95 -12.64 1.64 16.31
C PRO A 95 -12.40 0.80 17.56
N ILE A 96 -11.21 0.23 17.76
CA ILE A 96 -10.96 -0.72 18.86
C ILE A 96 -10.05 -0.11 19.94
N ILE A 97 -8.97 0.55 19.54
CA ILE A 97 -7.98 1.10 20.48
C ILE A 97 -7.59 2.56 20.19
N GLY A 98 -8.24 3.19 19.20
CA GLY A 98 -7.87 4.54 18.73
C GLY A 98 -7.96 5.63 19.79
N ASP A 99 -8.95 5.55 20.69
CA ASP A 99 -9.19 6.55 21.75
C ASP A 99 -8.32 6.31 22.99
N MET A 100 -7.48 5.25 23.00
CA MET A 100 -6.59 5.00 24.11
C MET A 100 -5.48 6.04 24.19
N LEU A 101 -5.17 6.49 25.39
CA LEU A 101 -4.03 7.36 25.62
C LEU A 101 -2.73 6.63 25.29
N LEU A 102 -1.79 7.32 24.68
CA LEU A 102 -0.46 6.74 24.33
C LEU A 102 0.26 6.22 25.57
N SER A 103 0.06 6.84 26.74
CA SER A 103 0.61 6.41 28.02
C SER A 103 0.08 5.06 28.52
N ASP A 104 -1.12 4.68 28.09
CA ASP A 104 -1.82 3.48 28.58
C ASP A 104 -1.56 2.26 27.68
N ILE A 105 -0.96 2.48 26.52
CA ILE A 105 -0.60 1.42 25.60
C ILE A 105 0.66 0.71 26.06
N THR A 106 0.50 -0.54 26.47
CA THR A 106 1.59 -1.39 26.98
C THR A 106 1.79 -2.61 26.10
N PRO A 107 2.97 -3.28 26.12
CA PRO A 107 3.22 -4.54 25.39
C PRO A 107 2.15 -5.61 25.68
N ARG A 108 1.79 -5.80 26.95
CA ARG A 108 0.77 -6.76 27.38
C ARG A 108 -0.62 -6.45 26.76
N MET A 109 -0.98 -5.17 26.69
CA MET A 109 -2.22 -4.75 26.05
C MET A 109 -2.17 -5.03 24.56
N MET A 110 -1.01 -4.82 23.90
CA MET A 110 -0.84 -5.12 22.48
C MET A 110 -0.93 -6.62 22.18
N ASP A 111 -0.38 -7.48 23.04
CA ASP A 111 -0.54 -8.96 22.94
C ASP A 111 -2.02 -9.35 22.98
N LYS A 112 -2.78 -8.76 23.91
CA LYS A 112 -4.23 -9.00 24.01
C LYS A 112 -4.95 -8.51 22.74
N TYR A 113 -4.67 -7.31 22.30
CA TYR A 113 -5.26 -6.72 21.09
C TYR A 113 -5.02 -7.60 19.85
N TYR A 114 -3.79 -8.07 19.62
CA TYR A 114 -3.47 -8.92 18.46
C TYR A 114 -4.16 -10.29 18.51
N ARG A 115 -4.32 -10.85 19.69
CA ARG A 115 -5.10 -12.08 19.89
C ARG A 115 -6.58 -11.83 19.58
N ASP A 116 -7.15 -10.77 20.12
CA ASP A 116 -8.57 -10.44 19.99
C ASP A 116 -8.92 -10.07 18.53
N LEU A 117 -7.99 -9.49 17.76
CA LEU A 117 -8.14 -9.21 16.33
C LEU A 117 -8.46 -10.47 15.51
N LEU A 118 -7.97 -11.65 15.89
CA LEU A 118 -8.26 -12.90 15.16
C LEU A 118 -9.74 -13.29 15.23
N SER A 119 -10.52 -12.71 16.14
CA SER A 119 -11.97 -12.88 16.25
C SER A 119 -12.77 -11.73 15.63
N VAL A 120 -12.10 -10.73 15.05
CA VAL A 120 -12.74 -9.61 14.37
C VAL A 120 -13.08 -10.00 12.94
N LYS A 121 -14.29 -9.69 12.51
CA LYS A 121 -14.73 -9.94 11.13
C LYS A 121 -13.98 -9.07 10.13
N THR A 122 -13.65 -9.68 9.00
CA THR A 122 -13.00 -8.96 7.91
C THR A 122 -13.97 -7.98 7.26
N VAL A 123 -13.56 -6.73 7.13
CA VAL A 123 -14.35 -5.69 6.48
C VAL A 123 -14.26 -5.87 4.95
N SER A 124 -15.43 -5.92 4.31
CA SER A 124 -15.51 -5.94 2.85
C SER A 124 -15.06 -4.61 2.26
N VAL A 125 -14.15 -4.65 1.31
CA VAL A 125 -13.63 -3.45 0.62
C VAL A 125 -14.09 -3.49 -0.85
N ASN A 126 -14.69 -2.41 -1.33
CA ASN A 126 -15.13 -2.25 -2.71
C ASN A 126 -16.08 -3.38 -3.18
N ASN A 127 -17.03 -3.79 -2.36
CA ASN A 127 -18.00 -4.86 -2.63
C ASN A 127 -17.38 -6.23 -2.97
N ARG A 128 -16.10 -6.45 -2.64
CA ARG A 128 -15.46 -7.76 -2.76
C ARG A 128 -15.70 -8.58 -1.53
N LYS A 129 -16.17 -9.81 -1.70
CA LYS A 129 -16.26 -10.76 -0.58
C LYS A 129 -14.85 -11.00 -0.04
N PRO A 130 -14.66 -10.88 1.28
CA PRO A 130 -13.38 -11.21 1.89
C PRO A 130 -13.07 -12.70 1.70
N THR A 131 -11.79 -13.04 1.58
CA THR A 131 -11.32 -14.43 1.44
C THR A 131 -11.42 -15.22 2.73
N SER A 132 -11.55 -14.53 3.87
CA SER A 132 -11.70 -15.10 5.20
C SER A 132 -12.75 -14.32 5.97
N GLU A 133 -13.60 -15.00 6.74
CA GLU A 133 -14.63 -14.37 7.59
C GLU A 133 -13.99 -13.52 8.69
N TYR A 134 -12.91 -13.99 9.29
CA TYR A 134 -12.16 -13.31 10.35
C TYR A 134 -10.78 -12.88 9.86
N LEU A 135 -10.16 -11.95 10.59
CA LEU A 135 -8.81 -11.48 10.28
C LEU A 135 -7.79 -12.62 10.37
N THR A 136 -6.94 -12.69 9.36
CA THR A 136 -5.86 -13.68 9.32
C THR A 136 -4.62 -13.21 10.11
N PRO A 137 -3.75 -14.12 10.57
CA PRO A 137 -2.46 -13.75 11.16
C PRO A 137 -1.64 -12.79 10.29
N HIS A 138 -1.71 -12.94 8.96
CA HIS A 138 -1.08 -12.02 8.01
C HIS A 138 -1.58 -10.58 8.17
N THR A 139 -2.91 -10.38 8.23
CA THR A 139 -3.49 -9.04 8.41
C THR A 139 -3.11 -8.44 9.77
N VAL A 140 -3.09 -9.24 10.83
CA VAL A 140 -2.62 -8.79 12.17
C VAL A 140 -1.16 -8.33 12.11
N ARG A 141 -0.30 -9.04 11.37
CA ARG A 141 1.11 -8.62 11.15
C ARG A 141 1.22 -7.31 10.37
N GLU A 142 0.38 -7.06 9.38
CA GLU A 142 0.35 -5.79 8.67
C GLU A 142 -0.10 -4.62 9.58
N ILE A 143 -1.10 -4.86 10.47
CA ILE A 143 -1.50 -3.90 11.52
C ILE A 143 -0.31 -3.64 12.47
N HIS A 144 0.38 -4.69 12.92
CA HIS A 144 1.58 -4.55 13.76
C HIS A 144 2.66 -3.71 13.07
N LYS A 145 2.94 -3.95 11.78
CA LYS A 145 3.95 -3.17 11.03
C LYS A 145 3.59 -1.69 10.99
N LEU A 146 2.30 -1.35 10.80
CA LEU A 146 1.84 0.02 10.83
C LEU A 146 2.04 0.65 12.22
N LEU A 147 1.55 -0.01 13.26
CA LEU A 147 1.67 0.49 14.64
C LEU A 147 3.13 0.60 15.07
N ARG A 148 3.96 -0.42 14.79
CA ARG A 148 5.38 -0.39 15.11
C ARG A 148 6.09 0.79 14.45
N SER A 149 5.74 1.09 13.20
CA SER A 149 6.32 2.22 12.46
C SER A 149 5.83 3.56 13.01
N ALA A 150 4.54 3.70 13.32
CA ALA A 150 3.97 4.91 13.91
C ALA A 150 4.56 5.19 15.29
N PHE A 151 4.66 4.17 16.15
CA PHE A 151 5.27 4.32 17.48
C PHE A 151 6.79 4.57 17.43
N ASN A 152 7.51 4.01 16.44
CA ASN A 152 8.91 4.39 16.22
C ASN A 152 9.04 5.86 15.82
N GLN A 153 8.11 6.36 15.01
CA GLN A 153 8.09 7.77 14.64
C GLN A 153 7.70 8.66 15.83
N ALA A 154 6.74 8.21 16.67
CA ALA A 154 6.40 8.91 17.90
C ALA A 154 7.60 9.05 18.88
N VAL A 155 8.46 8.02 18.96
CA VAL A 155 9.73 8.11 19.72
C VAL A 155 10.68 9.13 19.10
N ARG A 156 10.80 9.19 17.75
CA ARG A 156 11.63 10.18 17.06
C ARG A 156 11.11 11.60 17.19
N TRP A 157 9.79 11.76 17.27
CA TRP A 157 9.12 13.04 17.54
C TRP A 157 9.09 13.38 19.03
N GLU A 158 9.69 12.52 19.86
CA GLU A 158 9.75 12.71 21.32
C GLU A 158 8.37 12.71 22.00
N LEU A 159 7.33 12.20 21.32
CA LEU A 159 5.97 12.06 21.89
C LEU A 159 5.90 11.00 22.99
N ILE A 160 6.75 10.01 22.94
CA ILE A 160 6.88 8.92 23.93
C ILE A 160 8.34 8.52 24.07
N SER A 161 8.72 8.02 25.26
CA SER A 161 10.11 7.61 25.54
C SER A 161 10.49 6.24 24.94
N ARG A 162 9.53 5.37 24.68
CA ARG A 162 9.76 4.01 24.17
C ARG A 162 8.58 3.52 23.35
N ASN A 163 8.86 2.66 22.35
CA ASN A 163 7.82 2.03 21.53
C ASN A 163 7.25 0.79 22.26
N PRO A 164 5.95 0.80 22.64
CA PRO A 164 5.32 -0.31 23.36
C PRO A 164 5.08 -1.55 22.48
N VAL A 165 5.16 -1.40 21.16
CA VAL A 165 4.81 -2.44 20.18
C VAL A 165 6.01 -3.34 19.84
N LEU A 166 7.25 -2.92 20.15
CA LEU A 166 8.47 -3.64 19.75
C LEU A 166 8.53 -5.08 20.29
N ASN A 167 8.08 -5.29 21.52
CA ASN A 167 8.15 -6.58 22.21
C ASN A 167 6.80 -7.32 22.23
N ALA A 168 5.83 -6.90 21.43
CA ALA A 168 4.54 -7.56 21.36
C ALA A 168 4.62 -8.89 20.61
N THR A 169 3.92 -9.89 21.13
CA THR A 169 3.83 -11.24 20.57
C THR A 169 2.84 -11.29 19.43
N LEU A 170 3.28 -11.78 18.27
CA LEU A 170 2.43 -11.93 17.09
C LEU A 170 1.89 -13.34 16.94
N PRO A 171 0.67 -13.49 16.39
CA PRO A 171 0.16 -14.80 16.02
C PRO A 171 1.07 -15.49 15.00
N LYS A 172 1.19 -16.83 15.12
CA LYS A 172 1.92 -17.63 14.14
C LYS A 172 1.22 -17.57 12.79
N GLU A 173 1.99 -17.40 11.74
CA GLU A 173 1.53 -17.46 10.35
C GLU A 173 2.03 -18.78 9.73
N GLU A 174 1.13 -19.58 9.21
CA GLU A 174 1.49 -20.73 8.41
C GLU A 174 1.78 -20.26 7.00
N HIS A 175 3.00 -20.44 6.54
CA HIS A 175 3.37 -20.20 5.15
C HIS A 175 2.91 -21.38 4.31
N LYS A 176 1.90 -21.15 3.47
CA LYS A 176 1.59 -22.10 2.40
C LYS A 176 2.60 -21.92 1.28
N GLU A 177 3.27 -22.98 0.91
CA GLU A 177 4.06 -23.00 -0.31
C GLU A 177 3.16 -22.67 -1.50
N ARG A 178 3.64 -21.84 -2.39
CA ARG A 178 2.92 -21.51 -3.62
C ARG A 178 3.42 -22.42 -4.72
N ASP A 179 2.51 -23.01 -5.46
CA ASP A 179 2.85 -23.73 -6.68
C ASP A 179 3.48 -22.75 -7.67
N ILE A 180 4.66 -23.13 -8.15
CA ILE A 180 5.37 -22.41 -9.22
C ILE A 180 5.26 -23.30 -10.47
N TRP A 181 4.81 -22.72 -11.56
CA TRP A 181 4.77 -23.47 -12.83
C TRP A 181 6.16 -23.82 -13.32
N THR A 182 6.30 -25.06 -13.75
CA THR A 182 7.49 -25.48 -14.49
C THR A 182 7.44 -24.97 -15.93
N ALA A 183 8.55 -25.06 -16.65
CA ALA A 183 8.60 -24.69 -18.07
C ALA A 183 7.61 -25.51 -18.92
N GLU A 184 7.44 -26.81 -18.59
CA GLU A 184 6.49 -27.69 -19.27
C GLU A 184 5.03 -27.26 -19.02
N THR A 185 4.69 -26.89 -17.78
CA THR A 185 3.35 -26.37 -17.45
C THR A 185 3.05 -25.08 -18.19
N LEU A 186 4.04 -24.19 -18.29
CA LEU A 186 3.90 -22.94 -19.03
C LEU A 186 3.75 -23.20 -20.54
N SER A 187 4.57 -24.08 -21.13
CA SER A 187 4.46 -24.45 -22.54
C SER A 187 3.06 -24.98 -22.86
N LYS A 188 2.57 -25.89 -22.03
CA LYS A 188 1.20 -26.42 -22.17
C LYS A 188 0.14 -25.31 -22.06
N ALA A 189 0.29 -24.37 -21.13
CA ALA A 189 -0.63 -23.25 -20.99
C ALA A 189 -0.63 -22.35 -22.23
N MET A 190 0.53 -22.14 -22.86
CA MET A 190 0.66 -21.35 -24.08
C MET A 190 0.07 -22.08 -25.30
N GLU A 191 0.22 -23.39 -25.38
CA GLU A 191 -0.35 -24.21 -26.47
C GLU A 191 -1.88 -24.21 -26.50
N VAL A 192 -2.50 -24.12 -25.30
CA VAL A 192 -3.98 -24.13 -25.17
C VAL A 192 -4.57 -22.73 -24.98
N CYS A 193 -3.76 -21.68 -25.09
CA CYS A 193 -4.21 -20.29 -24.92
C CYS A 193 -4.63 -19.70 -26.26
N ASP A 194 -5.92 -19.64 -26.53
CA ASP A 194 -6.51 -19.04 -27.74
C ASP A 194 -6.65 -17.51 -27.67
N ASP A 195 -6.46 -16.91 -26.49
CA ASP A 195 -6.55 -15.46 -26.28
C ASP A 195 -5.18 -14.80 -26.57
N PRO A 196 -5.01 -14.05 -27.69
CA PRO A 196 -3.74 -13.46 -28.06
C PRO A 196 -3.24 -12.42 -27.04
N ILE A 197 -4.16 -11.70 -26.37
CA ILE A 197 -3.80 -10.71 -25.34
C ILE A 197 -3.25 -11.43 -24.11
N LEU A 198 -3.93 -12.51 -23.67
CA LEU A 198 -3.45 -13.32 -22.56
C LEU A 198 -2.11 -14.00 -22.89
N SER A 199 -1.98 -14.55 -24.10
CA SER A 199 -0.73 -15.18 -24.57
C SER A 199 0.43 -14.17 -24.54
N LEU A 200 0.24 -12.95 -25.04
CA LEU A 200 1.24 -11.88 -24.95
C LEU A 200 1.57 -11.54 -23.48
N ALA A 201 0.56 -11.45 -22.61
CA ALA A 201 0.73 -11.16 -21.18
C ALA A 201 1.56 -12.24 -20.47
N LEU A 202 1.29 -13.53 -20.75
CA LEU A 202 2.06 -14.67 -20.23
C LEU A 202 3.52 -14.62 -20.67
N ASN A 203 3.75 -14.37 -21.96
CA ASN A 203 5.10 -14.24 -22.52
C ASN A 203 5.88 -13.07 -21.90
N LEU A 204 5.27 -11.91 -21.74
CA LEU A 204 5.89 -10.75 -21.10
C LEU A 204 6.16 -10.98 -19.60
N ALA A 205 5.26 -11.67 -18.90
CA ALA A 205 5.47 -12.00 -17.49
C ALA A 205 6.64 -12.98 -17.31
N PHE A 206 6.70 -14.03 -18.11
CA PHE A 206 7.70 -15.09 -18.00
C PHE A 206 9.05 -14.68 -18.60
N SER A 207 9.08 -14.33 -19.89
CA SER A 207 10.35 -14.08 -20.61
C SER A 207 10.98 -12.73 -20.26
N CYS A 208 10.16 -11.72 -19.97
CA CYS A 208 10.61 -10.37 -19.69
C CYS A 208 10.51 -9.98 -18.20
N SER A 209 10.00 -10.88 -17.36
CA SER A 209 9.83 -10.66 -15.92
C SER A 209 9.11 -9.34 -15.58
N LEU A 210 8.08 -8.96 -16.35
CA LEU A 210 7.29 -7.75 -16.11
C LEU A 210 6.27 -7.96 -14.99
N ARG A 211 6.13 -6.96 -14.13
CA ARG A 211 4.98 -6.92 -13.21
C ARG A 211 3.71 -6.57 -13.98
N ILE A 212 2.55 -7.05 -13.51
CA ILE A 212 1.28 -6.77 -14.18
C ILE A 212 1.03 -5.26 -14.36
N GLY A 213 1.35 -4.43 -13.38
CA GLY A 213 1.23 -2.98 -13.51
C GLY A 213 2.20 -2.38 -14.53
N GLU A 214 3.43 -2.87 -14.61
CA GLU A 214 4.42 -2.47 -15.61
C GLU A 214 3.96 -2.87 -17.02
N MET A 215 3.46 -4.10 -17.17
CA MET A 215 2.94 -4.64 -18.42
C MET A 215 1.75 -3.84 -18.94
N LEU A 216 0.74 -3.61 -18.09
CA LEU A 216 -0.45 -2.85 -18.46
C LEU A 216 -0.17 -1.36 -18.68
N GLY A 217 0.92 -0.85 -18.13
CA GLY A 217 1.40 0.52 -18.32
C GLY A 217 2.33 0.70 -19.52
N LEU A 218 2.58 -0.37 -20.32
CA LEU A 218 3.39 -0.26 -21.52
C LEU A 218 2.71 0.63 -22.56
N THR A 219 3.49 1.58 -23.07
CA THR A 219 3.10 2.47 -24.15
C THR A 219 4.04 2.28 -25.33
N TRP A 220 3.56 2.48 -26.54
CA TRP A 220 4.32 2.21 -27.78
C TRP A 220 5.58 3.09 -27.90
N ASP A 221 5.62 4.27 -27.30
CA ASP A 221 6.80 5.13 -27.23
C ASP A 221 7.96 4.53 -26.41
N CYS A 222 7.71 3.48 -25.65
CA CYS A 222 8.70 2.77 -24.83
C CYS A 222 9.16 1.44 -25.41
N ILE A 223 8.83 1.14 -26.68
CA ILE A 223 9.07 -0.17 -27.30
C ILE A 223 9.81 0.03 -28.62
N ASP A 224 10.92 -0.69 -28.78
CA ASP A 224 11.62 -0.80 -30.06
C ASP A 224 11.40 -2.22 -30.62
N ILE A 225 10.55 -2.31 -31.63
CA ILE A 225 10.27 -3.51 -32.41
C ILE A 225 10.46 -3.24 -33.90
N ALA A 226 11.39 -2.36 -34.26
CA ALA A 226 11.76 -2.16 -35.66
C ALA A 226 12.25 -3.48 -36.24
N PRO A 227 11.95 -3.82 -37.54
CA PRO A 227 12.34 -5.07 -38.15
C PRO A 227 13.84 -5.37 -37.98
N GLN A 228 14.68 -4.37 -38.15
CA GLN A 228 16.11 -4.49 -37.98
C GLN A 228 16.53 -4.76 -36.52
N SER A 229 15.87 -4.15 -35.56
CA SER A 229 16.10 -4.40 -34.13
C SER A 229 15.71 -5.81 -33.74
N ILE A 230 14.61 -6.35 -34.29
CA ILE A 230 14.20 -7.74 -34.08
C ILE A 230 15.22 -8.71 -34.66
N GLU A 231 15.63 -8.50 -35.89
CA GLU A 231 16.61 -9.40 -36.58
C GLU A 231 17.96 -9.41 -35.88
N ASN A 232 18.40 -8.25 -35.39
CA ASN A 232 19.67 -8.12 -34.67
C ASN A 232 19.60 -8.58 -33.21
N GLY A 233 18.41 -8.97 -32.69
CA GLY A 233 18.21 -9.33 -31.27
C GLY A 233 18.36 -8.15 -30.32
N SER A 234 18.17 -6.91 -30.81
CA SER A 234 18.26 -5.66 -30.05
C SER A 234 16.91 -5.03 -29.73
N ALA A 235 15.80 -5.64 -30.16
CA ALA A 235 14.45 -5.20 -29.80
C ALA A 235 14.28 -5.16 -28.29
N TYR A 236 13.61 -4.13 -27.76
CA TYR A 236 13.50 -3.95 -26.32
C TYR A 236 12.21 -3.23 -25.89
N ILE A 237 11.91 -3.38 -24.61
CA ILE A 237 10.93 -2.58 -23.85
C ILE A 237 11.70 -1.73 -22.84
N PHE A 238 11.36 -0.45 -22.75
CA PHE A 238 11.83 0.44 -21.68
C PHE A 238 10.74 0.58 -20.62
N VAL A 239 10.91 -0.13 -19.51
CA VAL A 239 9.96 -0.11 -18.38
C VAL A 239 10.20 1.16 -17.56
N ASN A 240 9.33 2.15 -17.69
CA ASN A 240 9.40 3.42 -16.98
C ASN A 240 8.04 3.92 -16.47
N LYS A 241 6.98 3.12 -16.66
CA LYS A 241 5.61 3.43 -16.29
C LYS A 241 4.93 2.20 -15.70
N GLU A 242 3.92 2.41 -14.87
CA GLU A 242 3.01 1.37 -14.40
C GLU A 242 1.57 1.87 -14.38
N LEU A 243 0.62 1.01 -14.74
CA LEU A 243 -0.80 1.28 -14.64
C LEU A 243 -1.30 0.79 -13.28
N GLN A 244 -1.98 1.66 -12.53
CA GLN A 244 -2.50 1.34 -11.21
C GLN A 244 -3.89 1.95 -10.99
N ARG A 245 -4.78 1.18 -10.34
CA ARG A 245 -6.02 1.72 -9.79
C ARG A 245 -5.79 2.20 -8.38
N VAL A 246 -6.14 3.44 -8.11
CA VAL A 246 -5.96 4.13 -6.83
C VAL A 246 -7.27 4.77 -6.38
N THR A 247 -7.43 5.03 -5.08
CA THR A 247 -8.59 5.80 -4.58
C THR A 247 -8.40 7.27 -4.88
N ARG A 248 -9.50 8.00 -5.14
CA ARG A 248 -9.45 9.45 -5.35
C ARG A 248 -8.91 10.17 -4.12
N GLY A 249 -9.32 9.73 -2.90
CA GLY A 249 -8.78 10.30 -1.68
C GLY A 249 -7.26 10.18 -1.55
N ALA A 250 -6.65 9.06 -1.99
CA ALA A 250 -5.18 8.95 -2.00
C ALA A 250 -4.51 9.86 -3.05
N LEU A 251 -5.19 10.12 -4.18
CA LEU A 251 -4.71 11.09 -5.18
C LEU A 251 -4.72 12.51 -4.60
N ASP A 252 -5.80 12.88 -3.95
CA ASP A 252 -5.97 14.21 -3.34
C ASP A 252 -4.98 14.41 -2.19
N ASP A 253 -4.91 13.46 -1.25
CA ASP A 253 -4.02 13.51 -0.08
C ASP A 253 -2.53 13.56 -0.47
N LEU A 254 -2.15 12.90 -1.57
CA LEU A 254 -0.76 12.82 -2.05
C LEU A 254 -0.49 13.77 -3.23
N SER A 255 -1.41 14.69 -3.54
CA SER A 255 -1.26 15.70 -4.60
C SER A 255 -0.76 15.09 -5.91
N ASP A 256 -1.35 13.96 -6.34
CA ASP A 256 -1.01 13.26 -7.58
C ASP A 256 0.47 12.84 -7.72
N LYS A 257 1.17 12.64 -6.65
CA LYS A 257 2.61 12.32 -6.64
C LYS A 257 2.98 11.17 -7.59
N GLY A 258 3.81 11.47 -8.59
CA GLY A 258 4.30 10.52 -9.58
C GLY A 258 3.26 10.10 -10.63
N VAL A 259 2.09 10.72 -10.70
CA VAL A 259 1.06 10.47 -11.73
C VAL A 259 1.46 11.16 -13.03
N ILE A 260 1.50 10.38 -14.12
CA ILE A 260 1.78 10.83 -15.48
C ILE A 260 0.47 11.19 -16.20
N LYS A 261 -0.53 10.28 -16.08
CA LYS A 261 -1.84 10.45 -16.74
C LYS A 261 -2.94 9.84 -15.88
N LYS A 262 -4.06 10.55 -15.74
CA LYS A 262 -5.32 10.02 -15.17
C LYS A 262 -6.25 9.65 -16.30
N PHE A 263 -6.84 8.47 -16.22
CA PHE A 263 -7.82 8.01 -17.21
C PHE A 263 -9.24 8.34 -16.75
N PRO A 264 -10.11 8.80 -17.67
CA PRO A 264 -11.51 9.06 -17.33
C PRO A 264 -12.19 7.78 -16.84
N PRO A 265 -12.99 7.85 -15.77
CA PRO A 265 -13.71 6.69 -15.27
C PRO A 265 -14.80 6.26 -16.24
N CYS A 266 -15.05 4.96 -16.38
CA CYS A 266 -16.20 4.45 -17.14
C CYS A 266 -17.53 4.79 -16.47
N ILE A 267 -17.54 4.95 -15.14
CA ILE A 267 -18.71 5.30 -14.32
C ILE A 267 -18.32 6.49 -13.44
N ALA A 268 -19.04 7.59 -13.54
CA ALA A 268 -18.72 8.86 -12.86
C ALA A 268 -18.68 8.74 -11.32
N SER A 269 -19.51 7.87 -10.74
CA SER A 269 -19.65 7.71 -9.28
C SER A 269 -18.57 6.82 -8.63
N THR A 270 -17.53 6.42 -9.36
CA THR A 270 -16.47 5.56 -8.78
C THR A 270 -15.57 6.33 -7.81
N HIS A 271 -15.28 5.73 -6.65
CA HIS A 271 -14.34 6.28 -5.66
C HIS A 271 -12.87 6.04 -6.02
N THR A 272 -12.60 5.42 -7.17
CA THR A 272 -11.25 5.10 -7.63
C THR A 272 -10.99 5.69 -9.00
N ALA A 273 -9.72 5.93 -9.32
CA ALA A 273 -9.25 6.32 -10.65
C ALA A 273 -8.19 5.35 -11.13
N LEU A 274 -8.11 5.16 -12.45
CA LEU A 274 -7.02 4.45 -13.10
C LEU A 274 -5.97 5.49 -13.50
N VAL A 275 -4.72 5.24 -13.15
CA VAL A 275 -3.63 6.17 -13.41
C VAL A 275 -2.43 5.46 -14.03
N LEU A 276 -1.79 6.12 -14.97
CA LEU A 276 -0.44 5.81 -15.42
C LEU A 276 0.52 6.62 -14.57
N LYS A 277 1.49 5.98 -13.98
CA LYS A 277 2.40 6.60 -13.03
C LYS A 277 3.83 6.08 -13.17
N GLU A 278 4.77 6.78 -12.57
CA GLU A 278 6.15 6.33 -12.43
C GLU A 278 6.24 5.06 -11.56
N PRO A 279 7.19 4.15 -11.84
CA PRO A 279 7.45 3.00 -10.99
C PRO A 279 7.85 3.41 -9.57
N LYS A 280 7.55 2.55 -8.60
CA LYS A 280 7.79 2.81 -7.17
C LYS A 280 9.26 3.12 -6.83
N THR A 281 10.22 2.57 -7.55
CA THR A 281 11.65 2.73 -7.31
C THR A 281 12.40 3.04 -8.61
N LYS A 282 13.46 3.83 -8.52
CA LYS A 282 14.34 4.13 -9.67
C LYS A 282 14.94 2.85 -10.29
N THR A 283 15.20 1.82 -9.47
CA THR A 283 15.71 0.53 -9.93
C THR A 283 14.69 -0.28 -10.73
N SER A 284 13.40 0.06 -10.67
CA SER A 284 12.38 -0.54 -11.53
C SER A 284 12.43 -0.01 -12.96
N ILE A 285 13.03 1.16 -13.17
CA ILE A 285 13.23 1.73 -14.52
C ILE A 285 14.38 0.96 -15.17
N ARG A 286 14.07 0.26 -16.26
CA ARG A 286 15.03 -0.62 -16.91
C ARG A 286 14.68 -0.89 -18.36
N ARG A 287 15.70 -1.22 -19.16
CA ARG A 287 15.53 -1.80 -20.48
C ARG A 287 15.50 -3.33 -20.38
N VAL A 288 14.55 -3.95 -21.06
CA VAL A 288 14.40 -5.40 -21.16
C VAL A 288 14.46 -5.78 -22.63
N TYR A 289 15.44 -6.54 -23.03
CA TYR A 289 15.55 -7.05 -24.40
C TYR A 289 14.52 -8.16 -24.63
N LEU A 290 13.92 -8.16 -25.81
CA LEU A 290 12.84 -9.05 -26.18
C LEU A 290 13.37 -10.31 -26.89
N PRO A 291 12.88 -11.50 -26.52
CA PRO A 291 12.97 -12.66 -27.43
C PRO A 291 12.26 -12.34 -28.75
N LYS A 292 12.79 -12.83 -29.87
CA LYS A 292 12.20 -12.58 -31.22
C LYS A 292 10.71 -12.90 -31.26
N THR A 293 10.30 -14.03 -30.66
CA THR A 293 8.89 -14.44 -30.59
C THR A 293 8.00 -13.38 -29.93
N VAL A 294 8.45 -12.81 -28.79
CA VAL A 294 7.69 -11.77 -28.07
C VAL A 294 7.65 -10.46 -28.87
N ALA A 295 8.77 -10.13 -29.54
CA ALA A 295 8.81 -8.95 -30.40
C ALA A 295 7.81 -9.08 -31.57
N TYR A 296 7.71 -10.24 -32.21
CA TYR A 296 6.70 -10.48 -33.26
C TYR A 296 5.28 -10.45 -32.72
N MET A 297 5.00 -10.96 -31.51
CA MET A 297 3.69 -10.85 -30.89
C MET A 297 3.30 -9.37 -30.66
N LEU A 298 4.26 -8.51 -30.31
CA LEU A 298 4.02 -7.07 -30.19
C LEU A 298 3.77 -6.41 -31.55
N VAL A 299 4.44 -6.86 -32.63
CA VAL A 299 4.15 -6.38 -34.01
C VAL A 299 2.73 -6.72 -34.41
N GLU A 300 2.29 -7.97 -34.19
CA GLU A 300 0.91 -8.37 -34.49
C GLU A 300 -0.11 -7.57 -33.61
N ARG A 301 0.18 -7.38 -32.33
CA ARG A 301 -0.65 -6.55 -31.46
C ARG A 301 -0.76 -5.10 -31.95
N LYS A 302 0.33 -4.54 -32.50
CA LYS A 302 0.32 -3.19 -33.06
C LYS A 302 -0.60 -3.12 -34.29
N LYS A 303 -0.52 -4.08 -35.18
CA LYS A 303 -1.41 -4.16 -36.37
C LYS A 303 -2.88 -4.25 -35.96
N GLU A 304 -3.19 -5.13 -34.98
CA GLU A 304 -4.56 -5.26 -34.47
C GLU A 304 -5.09 -3.93 -33.93
N ILE A 305 -4.28 -3.18 -33.19
CA ILE A 305 -4.66 -1.86 -32.67
C ILE A 305 -4.84 -0.87 -33.80
N ASP A 306 -3.97 -0.84 -34.82
CA ASP A 306 -4.10 0.05 -35.98
C ASP A 306 -5.39 -0.25 -36.75
N GLU A 307 -5.76 -1.52 -36.93
CA GLU A 307 -7.04 -1.95 -37.54
C GLU A 307 -8.26 -1.50 -36.71
N LEU A 308 -8.17 -1.58 -35.36
CA LEU A 308 -9.22 -1.10 -34.46
C LEU A 308 -9.35 0.43 -34.51
N MET A 309 -8.24 1.16 -34.63
CA MET A 309 -8.25 2.61 -34.79
C MET A 309 -8.95 3.00 -36.11
N ASP A 310 -8.66 2.31 -37.19
CA ASP A 310 -9.33 2.52 -38.49
C ASP A 310 -10.80 2.18 -38.44
N LEU A 311 -11.18 1.10 -37.75
CA LEU A 311 -12.57 0.65 -37.61
C LEU A 311 -13.42 1.60 -36.78
N PHE A 312 -12.92 2.08 -35.65
CA PHE A 312 -13.67 2.93 -34.71
C PHE A 312 -13.52 4.44 -35.03
N GLY A 313 -12.54 4.84 -35.84
CA GLY A 313 -12.31 6.24 -36.20
C GLY A 313 -12.28 7.16 -34.98
N ASP A 314 -13.10 8.22 -35.00
CA ASP A 314 -13.18 9.22 -33.91
C ASP A 314 -13.67 8.67 -32.56
N GLU A 315 -14.30 7.49 -32.53
CA GLU A 315 -14.72 6.83 -31.29
C GLU A 315 -13.58 6.10 -30.57
N TYR A 316 -12.46 5.86 -31.24
CA TYR A 316 -11.30 5.25 -30.63
C TYR A 316 -10.57 6.24 -29.74
N ILE A 317 -10.32 5.84 -28.48
CA ILE A 317 -9.61 6.67 -27.52
C ILE A 317 -8.14 6.24 -27.48
N ASP A 318 -7.31 6.84 -28.31
CA ASP A 318 -5.89 6.52 -28.33
C ASP A 318 -5.20 7.00 -27.04
N ASN A 319 -4.74 6.05 -26.26
CA ASN A 319 -3.96 6.24 -25.06
C ASN A 319 -2.50 5.77 -25.22
N ASN A 320 -2.11 5.41 -26.44
CA ASN A 320 -0.77 4.88 -26.77
C ASN A 320 -0.40 3.60 -25.99
N LEU A 321 -1.40 2.84 -25.49
CA LEU A 321 -1.19 1.65 -24.66
C LEU A 321 -1.15 0.37 -25.50
N VAL A 322 -0.28 -0.57 -25.12
CA VAL A 322 -0.24 -1.93 -25.68
C VAL A 322 -1.44 -2.75 -25.22
N PHE A 323 -1.76 -2.67 -23.93
CA PHE A 323 -2.88 -3.37 -23.31
C PHE A 323 -4.09 -2.43 -23.18
N CYS A 324 -4.88 -2.40 -24.20
CA CYS A 324 -6.13 -1.63 -24.26
C CYS A 324 -7.29 -2.51 -24.78
N SER A 325 -8.50 -2.10 -24.45
CA SER A 325 -9.72 -2.69 -25.01
C SER A 325 -9.91 -2.26 -26.48
N SER A 326 -10.88 -2.84 -27.19
CA SER A 326 -11.14 -2.56 -28.61
C SER A 326 -11.40 -1.08 -28.93
N ASN A 327 -11.87 -0.30 -27.96
CA ASN A 327 -12.07 1.15 -28.11
C ASN A 327 -10.93 2.01 -27.54
N GLY A 328 -9.73 1.43 -27.29
CA GLY A 328 -8.54 2.12 -26.85
C GLY A 328 -8.45 2.44 -25.34
N ARG A 329 -9.47 2.09 -24.54
CA ARG A 329 -9.43 2.31 -23.09
C ARG A 329 -8.42 1.38 -22.42
N PRO A 330 -7.74 1.84 -21.34
CA PRO A 330 -6.77 1.00 -20.62
C PRO A 330 -7.41 -0.31 -20.13
N MET A 331 -6.68 -1.41 -20.28
CA MET A 331 -7.05 -2.70 -19.73
C MET A 331 -6.62 -2.81 -18.28
N GLU A 332 -7.51 -3.32 -17.43
CA GLU A 332 -7.23 -3.50 -16.01
C GLU A 332 -6.70 -4.90 -15.69
N SER A 333 -5.91 -5.02 -14.63
CA SER A 333 -5.34 -6.29 -14.17
C SER A 333 -6.39 -7.38 -13.93
N GLN A 334 -7.62 -6.99 -13.59
CA GLN A 334 -8.71 -7.94 -13.38
C GLN A 334 -9.12 -8.68 -14.66
N VAL A 335 -9.00 -8.03 -15.83
CA VAL A 335 -9.33 -8.65 -17.13
C VAL A 335 -8.33 -9.78 -17.39
N ILE A 336 -7.03 -9.50 -17.30
CA ILE A 336 -5.98 -10.51 -17.50
C ILE A 336 -6.08 -11.64 -16.45
N ASN A 337 -6.29 -11.29 -15.17
CA ASN A 337 -6.42 -12.30 -14.13
C ASN A 337 -7.65 -13.20 -14.31
N ARG A 338 -8.77 -12.68 -14.81
CA ARG A 338 -9.96 -13.48 -15.12
C ARG A 338 -9.70 -14.43 -16.30
N ALA A 339 -9.09 -13.93 -17.37
CA ALA A 339 -8.70 -14.74 -18.52
C ALA A 339 -7.73 -15.84 -18.10
N PHE A 340 -6.73 -15.52 -17.30
CA PHE A 340 -5.75 -16.48 -16.78
C PHE A 340 -6.39 -17.56 -15.88
N ASN A 341 -7.25 -17.17 -14.95
CA ASN A 341 -7.98 -18.12 -14.10
C ASN A 341 -8.93 -19.02 -14.90
N LYS A 342 -9.54 -18.49 -15.97
CA LYS A 342 -10.36 -19.25 -16.91
C LYS A 342 -9.54 -20.30 -17.64
N LEU A 343 -8.38 -19.90 -18.20
CA LEU A 343 -7.44 -20.80 -18.85
C LEU A 343 -7.01 -21.96 -17.93
N ILE A 344 -6.62 -21.65 -16.68
CA ILE A 344 -6.24 -22.65 -15.69
C ILE A 344 -7.39 -23.65 -15.44
N LYS A 345 -8.60 -23.15 -15.21
CA LYS A 345 -9.75 -23.96 -14.86
C LYS A 345 -10.20 -24.87 -16.01
N GLU A 346 -10.26 -24.35 -17.22
CA GLU A 346 -10.74 -25.07 -18.41
C GLU A 346 -9.77 -26.15 -18.86
N ASN A 347 -8.46 -25.98 -18.62
CA ASN A 347 -7.43 -26.91 -19.06
C ASN A 347 -6.83 -27.76 -17.93
N GLY A 348 -7.40 -27.68 -16.71
CA GLY A 348 -6.92 -28.50 -15.58
C GLY A 348 -5.46 -28.21 -15.19
N LEU A 349 -4.99 -26.97 -15.40
CA LEU A 349 -3.64 -26.56 -15.04
C LEU A 349 -3.50 -26.35 -13.53
N PRO A 350 -2.32 -26.53 -12.94
CA PRO A 350 -2.08 -26.24 -11.54
C PRO A 350 -2.41 -24.78 -11.21
N HIS A 351 -2.96 -24.53 -10.02
CA HIS A 351 -3.29 -23.16 -9.60
C HIS A 351 -2.04 -22.29 -9.54
N ALA A 352 -2.08 -21.15 -10.20
CA ALA A 352 -1.02 -20.15 -10.16
C ALA A 352 -1.61 -18.73 -10.15
N VAL A 353 -0.80 -17.75 -9.79
CA VAL A 353 -1.10 -16.35 -9.99
C VAL A 353 -0.12 -15.77 -11.01
N LEU A 354 -0.54 -14.82 -11.83
CA LEU A 354 0.32 -14.28 -12.89
C LEU A 354 1.69 -13.80 -12.35
N HIS A 355 1.72 -13.29 -11.13
CA HIS A 355 2.96 -12.85 -10.47
C HIS A 355 3.94 -14.01 -10.16
N SER A 356 3.46 -15.24 -9.99
CA SER A 356 4.33 -16.40 -9.72
C SER A 356 4.99 -16.97 -10.98
N LEU A 357 4.62 -16.48 -12.17
CA LEU A 357 5.27 -16.84 -13.45
C LEU A 357 6.58 -16.08 -13.69
N ARG A 358 6.88 -15.13 -12.85
CA ARG A 358 8.00 -14.21 -12.98
C ARG A 358 9.26 -14.71 -12.27
#